data_8615972f9c9fc13979f899e020c8408a
#
_entry.id   8615972f9c9fc13979f899e020c8408a
#
_cell.length_a   1.000
_cell.length_b   1.000
_cell.length_c   1.000
_cell.angle_alpha   90.00
_cell.angle_beta   90.00
_cell.angle_gamma   90.00
#
_symmetry.space_group_name_H-M   'P 1'
#
loop_
_entity.id
_entity.type
_entity.pdbx_description
1 polymer ?
#
loop_
_entity_poly.entity_id
_entity_poly.type
_entity_poly.pdbx_seq_one_letter_code
_entity_poly.pdbx_strand_id
1 'polypeptide(L)'
;MQWSYSQEQDVESPEVDTNYKEDQFYLGVTYNLLTQKPNNVSQSGFSSGFHFGFIKDMPINKRRNMAIGVGFGASINSFNQNMLIDKLDGKYIYSVLDENETPYSRNKFTLYLIEMPIEYRWRTSTPSEYKFWRIYAGIKIGYLVANSSKFIGDANTIKLSNISDFNKL
;
A
#
# COMPACT_ATOMS: atom_id res chain seq x y z
N MET A 1 55.37 46.16 -14.40
CA MET A 1 54.02 46.70 -14.19
C MET A 1 53.04 45.62 -14.52
N GLN A 2 52.52 44.89 -13.50
CA GLN A 2 51.65 43.72 -13.67
C GLN A 2 50.20 44.15 -13.41
N TRP A 3 49.34 44.04 -14.44
CA TRP A 3 47.93 44.30 -14.31
C TRP A 3 47.22 42.99 -13.84
N SER A 4 46.70 43.02 -12.65
CA SER A 4 45.89 41.94 -12.09
C SER A 4 44.44 42.23 -12.44
N TYR A 5 43.84 41.43 -13.33
CA TYR A 5 42.38 41.43 -13.57
C TYR A 5 41.73 40.57 -12.49
N SER A 6 40.99 41.20 -11.60
CA SER A 6 40.05 40.54 -10.74
C SER A 6 38.89 40.04 -11.59
N GLN A 7 38.70 38.73 -11.72
CA GLN A 7 37.47 38.18 -12.23
C GLN A 7 36.39 38.39 -11.14
N GLU A 8 35.47 39.29 -11.39
CA GLU A 8 34.20 39.28 -10.71
C GLU A 8 33.54 37.93 -11.01
N GLN A 9 33.48 37.04 -10.05
CA GLN A 9 32.57 35.92 -10.12
C GLN A 9 31.17 36.52 -9.99
N ASP A 10 30.43 36.53 -11.09
CA ASP A 10 28.97 36.66 -11.05
C ASP A 10 28.45 35.53 -10.16
N VAL A 11 28.10 35.87 -8.94
CA VAL A 11 27.35 34.99 -8.05
C VAL A 11 25.96 34.87 -8.67
N GLU A 12 25.78 33.89 -9.57
CA GLU A 12 24.45 33.51 -10.03
C GLU A 12 23.59 33.32 -8.78
N SER A 13 22.65 34.21 -8.58
CA SER A 13 21.62 34.03 -7.56
C SER A 13 20.93 32.69 -7.86
N PRO A 14 20.81 31.78 -6.87
CA PRO A 14 20.22 30.46 -7.11
C PRO A 14 18.86 30.63 -7.75
N GLU A 15 18.74 30.14 -8.97
CA GLU A 15 17.49 30.18 -9.75
C GLU A 15 16.43 29.41 -8.95
N VAL A 16 15.42 30.12 -8.45
CA VAL A 16 14.36 29.52 -7.62
C VAL A 16 13.53 28.61 -8.51
N ASP A 17 13.60 27.29 -8.27
CA ASP A 17 12.80 26.32 -9.00
C ASP A 17 11.29 26.56 -8.77
N THR A 18 10.69 27.31 -9.70
CA THR A 18 9.25 27.61 -9.65
C THR A 18 8.37 26.38 -9.88
N ASN A 19 8.94 25.26 -10.31
CA ASN A 19 8.24 23.99 -10.53
C ASN A 19 8.47 22.94 -9.44
N TYR A 20 9.04 23.34 -8.29
CA TYR A 20 9.34 22.44 -7.19
C TYR A 20 8.16 21.54 -6.82
N LYS A 21 8.36 20.21 -6.91
CA LYS A 21 7.42 19.14 -6.60
C LYS A 21 8.16 17.99 -5.94
N GLU A 22 7.47 17.21 -5.13
CA GLU A 22 8.02 16.01 -4.51
C GLU A 22 7.22 14.77 -4.94
N ASP A 23 7.29 14.45 -6.23
CA ASP A 23 6.75 13.19 -6.75
C ASP A 23 7.52 12.02 -6.13
N GLN A 24 6.83 10.94 -5.76
CA GLN A 24 7.49 9.83 -5.08
C GLN A 24 6.94 8.47 -5.47
N PHE A 25 7.83 7.49 -5.52
CA PHE A 25 7.47 6.08 -5.43
C PHE A 25 7.37 5.67 -3.96
N TYR A 26 6.41 4.82 -3.65
CA TYR A 26 6.32 4.23 -2.33
C TYR A 26 6.39 2.70 -2.40
N LEU A 27 6.99 2.12 -1.39
CA LEU A 27 7.03 0.70 -1.13
C LEU A 27 6.72 0.49 0.34
N GLY A 28 5.80 -0.39 0.66
CA GLY A 28 5.40 -0.64 2.04
C GLY A 28 5.13 -2.10 2.32
N VAL A 29 5.43 -2.51 3.55
CA VAL A 29 5.05 -3.80 4.11
C VAL A 29 4.18 -3.52 5.33
N THR A 30 3.04 -4.20 5.42
CA THR A 30 2.10 -4.07 6.54
C THR A 30 1.85 -5.40 7.22
N TYR A 31 1.50 -5.35 8.50
CA TYR A 31 0.92 -6.46 9.22
C TYR A 31 -0.60 -6.32 9.18
N ASN A 32 -1.29 -7.34 8.67
CA ASN A 32 -2.72 -7.30 8.45
C ASN A 32 -3.45 -7.98 9.62
N LEU A 33 -4.46 -7.31 10.15
CA LEU A 33 -5.33 -7.82 11.21
C LEU A 33 -6.76 -7.94 10.71
N LEU A 34 -7.40 -9.09 10.97
CA LEU A 34 -8.82 -9.29 10.77
C LEU A 34 -9.58 -8.76 11.98
N THR A 35 -10.40 -7.72 11.76
CA THR A 35 -11.33 -7.20 12.75
C THR A 35 -12.76 -7.68 12.45
N GLN A 36 -13.66 -7.61 13.42
CA GLN A 36 -15.07 -8.01 13.28
C GLN A 36 -15.25 -9.43 12.71
N LYS A 37 -14.41 -10.35 13.17
CA LYS A 37 -14.45 -11.76 12.75
C LYS A 37 -15.73 -12.44 13.24
N PRO A 38 -16.30 -13.40 12.47
CA PRO A 38 -17.31 -14.31 12.97
C PRO A 38 -16.79 -15.10 14.19
N ASN A 39 -17.72 -15.60 15.01
CA ASN A 39 -17.35 -16.45 16.14
C ASN A 39 -16.51 -17.64 15.67
N ASN A 40 -15.49 -18.00 16.46
CA ASN A 40 -14.56 -19.09 16.21
C ASN A 40 -13.58 -18.88 15.02
N VAL A 41 -13.68 -17.78 14.25
CA VAL A 41 -12.65 -17.45 13.27
C VAL A 41 -11.45 -16.85 13.98
N SER A 42 -10.30 -17.46 13.83
CA SER A 42 -9.03 -17.03 14.37
C SER A 42 -8.04 -16.72 13.24
N GLN A 43 -7.20 -15.74 13.47
CA GLN A 43 -6.07 -15.44 12.61
C GLN A 43 -4.83 -16.07 13.24
N SER A 44 -4.10 -16.85 12.46
CA SER A 44 -2.89 -17.52 12.88
C SER A 44 -1.68 -17.04 12.06
N GLY A 45 -0.50 -17.06 12.66
CA GLY A 45 0.74 -16.75 11.99
C GLY A 45 0.85 -15.30 11.48
N PHE A 46 1.82 -15.08 10.60
CA PHE A 46 2.13 -13.76 10.06
C PHE A 46 1.29 -13.45 8.80
N SER A 47 0.36 -12.54 8.96
CA SER A 47 -0.48 -12.01 7.87
C SER A 47 0.10 -10.69 7.39
N SER A 48 0.55 -10.63 6.13
CA SER A 48 1.29 -9.50 5.58
C SER A 48 0.61 -8.85 4.38
N GLY A 49 0.80 -7.56 4.25
CA GLY A 49 0.50 -6.80 3.06
C GLY A 49 1.78 -6.26 2.42
N PHE A 50 1.82 -6.23 1.11
CA PHE A 50 2.86 -5.62 0.32
C PHE A 50 2.21 -4.58 -0.60
N HIS A 51 2.71 -3.34 -0.55
CA HIS A 51 2.14 -2.19 -1.26
C HIS A 51 3.22 -1.50 -2.06
N PHE A 52 2.91 -1.10 -3.28
CA PHE A 52 3.80 -0.29 -4.09
C PHE A 52 3.00 0.64 -5.01
N GLY A 53 3.59 1.77 -5.35
CA GLY A 53 2.95 2.72 -6.24
C GLY A 53 3.72 4.01 -6.40
N PHE A 54 3.07 4.94 -7.08
CA PHE A 54 3.58 6.26 -7.37
C PHE A 54 2.55 7.31 -6.95
N ILE A 55 3.01 8.42 -6.36
CA ILE A 55 2.18 9.55 -5.98
C ILE A 55 2.75 10.80 -6.63
N LYS A 56 1.91 11.50 -7.38
CA LYS A 56 2.21 12.78 -7.97
C LYS A 56 1.89 13.91 -7.00
N ASP A 57 2.84 14.79 -6.78
CA ASP A 57 2.73 15.94 -5.90
C ASP A 57 2.18 17.15 -6.65
N MET A 58 1.08 17.73 -6.15
CA MET A 58 0.44 18.90 -6.72
C MET A 58 0.43 20.02 -5.68
N PRO A 59 1.44 20.93 -5.68
CA PRO A 59 1.48 22.05 -4.77
C PRO A 59 0.27 22.97 -4.93
N ILE A 60 -0.36 23.35 -3.83
CA ILE A 60 -1.60 24.15 -3.79
C ILE A 60 -1.36 25.60 -3.36
N ASN A 61 -0.14 25.96 -2.97
CA ASN A 61 0.19 27.32 -2.55
C ASN A 61 1.48 27.84 -3.22
N LYS A 62 1.66 29.17 -3.19
CA LYS A 62 2.82 29.85 -3.81
C LYS A 62 4.16 29.43 -3.18
N ARG A 63 4.18 29.14 -1.87
CA ARG A 63 5.38 28.68 -1.15
C ARG A 63 5.71 27.21 -1.43
N ARG A 64 4.80 26.46 -2.11
CA ARG A 64 4.92 25.03 -2.43
C ARG A 64 5.23 24.13 -1.23
N ASN A 65 4.90 24.60 -0.04
CA ASN A 65 5.04 23.82 1.19
C ASN A 65 3.78 23.07 1.59
N MET A 66 2.68 23.25 0.83
CA MET A 66 1.43 22.49 0.96
C MET A 66 1.07 21.91 -0.41
N ALA A 67 0.69 20.63 -0.44
CA ALA A 67 0.35 19.94 -1.67
C ALA A 67 -0.77 18.92 -1.45
N ILE A 68 -1.43 18.56 -2.55
CA ILE A 68 -2.25 17.35 -2.65
C ILE A 68 -1.45 16.32 -3.43
N GLY A 69 -1.25 15.15 -2.84
CA GLY A 69 -0.70 13.98 -3.51
C GLY A 69 -1.82 13.10 -4.01
N VAL A 70 -1.80 12.77 -5.29
CA VAL A 70 -2.70 11.76 -5.89
C VAL A 70 -1.86 10.71 -6.57
N GLY A 71 -2.16 9.45 -6.30
CA GLY A 71 -1.35 8.37 -6.79
C GLY A 71 -2.13 7.19 -7.34
N PHE A 72 -1.35 6.25 -7.85
CA PHE A 72 -1.81 4.95 -8.30
C PHE A 72 -0.83 3.88 -7.84
N GLY A 73 -1.36 2.76 -7.38
CA GLY A 73 -0.54 1.66 -6.89
C GLY A 73 -1.26 0.33 -6.92
N ALA A 74 -0.59 -0.67 -6.38
CA ALA A 74 -1.16 -1.99 -6.17
C ALA A 74 -0.74 -2.55 -4.82
N SER A 75 -1.54 -3.49 -4.31
CA SER A 75 -1.18 -4.25 -3.12
C SER A 75 -1.59 -5.70 -3.18
N ILE A 76 -0.85 -6.50 -2.42
CA ILE A 76 -1.10 -7.92 -2.19
C ILE A 76 -1.24 -8.09 -0.68
N ASN A 77 -2.44 -8.40 -0.22
CA ASN A 77 -2.74 -8.55 1.20
C ASN A 77 -3.09 -10.00 1.52
N SER A 78 -2.32 -10.63 2.38
CA SER A 78 -2.48 -12.02 2.76
C SER A 78 -2.93 -12.15 4.20
N PHE A 79 -3.85 -13.06 4.45
CA PHE A 79 -4.41 -13.39 5.76
C PHE A 79 -4.30 -14.89 5.99
N ASN A 80 -3.59 -15.26 7.04
CA ASN A 80 -3.56 -16.65 7.52
C ASN A 80 -4.63 -16.80 8.59
N GLN A 81 -5.56 -17.73 8.40
CA GLN A 81 -6.76 -17.88 9.22
C GLN A 81 -7.27 -19.32 9.19
N ASN A 82 -8.16 -19.67 10.11
CA ASN A 82 -8.75 -21.00 10.20
C ASN A 82 -10.08 -21.17 9.44
N MET A 83 -10.53 -20.19 8.64
CA MET A 83 -11.73 -20.33 7.81
C MET A 83 -11.35 -20.94 6.46
N LEU A 84 -11.76 -22.17 6.20
CA LEU A 84 -11.62 -22.84 4.92
C LEU A 84 -12.69 -22.35 3.95
N ILE A 85 -12.28 -22.08 2.73
CA ILE A 85 -13.18 -21.83 1.59
C ILE A 85 -13.05 -22.99 0.64
N ASP A 86 -14.15 -23.67 0.39
CA ASP A 86 -14.25 -24.79 -0.53
C ASP A 86 -15.34 -24.51 -1.58
N LYS A 87 -15.43 -25.36 -2.62
CA LYS A 87 -16.44 -25.27 -3.66
C LYS A 87 -17.07 -26.62 -3.89
N LEU A 88 -18.38 -26.74 -3.58
CA LEU A 88 -19.17 -27.94 -3.80
C LEU A 88 -20.39 -27.58 -4.68
N ASP A 89 -20.65 -28.35 -5.72
CA ASP A 89 -21.76 -28.15 -6.66
C ASP A 89 -21.87 -26.69 -7.19
N GLY A 90 -20.73 -26.07 -7.44
CA GLY A 90 -20.65 -24.69 -7.96
C GLY A 90 -20.84 -23.59 -6.92
N LYS A 91 -21.17 -23.91 -5.67
CA LYS A 91 -21.34 -22.94 -4.57
C LYS A 91 -20.12 -22.92 -3.66
N TYR A 92 -19.80 -21.75 -3.15
CA TYR A 92 -18.74 -21.62 -2.14
C TYR A 92 -19.30 -21.98 -0.75
N ILE A 93 -18.53 -22.77 -0.04
CA ILE A 93 -18.80 -23.21 1.33
C ILE A 93 -17.69 -22.70 2.21
N TYR A 94 -18.10 -22.13 3.35
CA TYR A 94 -17.20 -21.57 4.36
C TYR A 94 -17.32 -22.39 5.62
N SER A 95 -16.22 -22.97 6.08
CA SER A 95 -16.16 -23.74 7.33
C SER A 95 -15.00 -23.28 8.20
N VAL A 96 -15.25 -23.21 9.50
CA VAL A 96 -14.20 -22.91 10.46
C VAL A 96 -13.53 -24.21 10.85
N LEU A 97 -12.21 -24.28 10.65
CA LEU A 97 -11.41 -25.44 10.97
C LEU A 97 -11.03 -25.45 12.46
N ASP A 98 -11.15 -26.61 13.08
CA ASP A 98 -10.49 -26.92 14.35
C ASP A 98 -9.18 -27.66 14.04
N GLU A 99 -8.06 -27.12 14.49
CA GLU A 99 -6.73 -27.68 14.24
C GLU A 99 -6.57 -29.08 14.90
N ASN A 100 -7.35 -29.38 15.94
CA ASN A 100 -7.33 -30.67 16.59
C ASN A 100 -8.08 -31.77 15.79
N GLU A 101 -9.11 -31.37 15.04
CA GLU A 101 -9.92 -32.31 14.23
C GLU A 101 -9.39 -32.40 12.79
N THR A 102 -8.92 -31.26 12.25
CA THR A 102 -8.45 -31.17 10.86
C THR A 102 -7.09 -30.47 10.85
N PRO A 103 -6.00 -31.20 11.02
CA PRO A 103 -4.67 -30.61 10.96
C PRO A 103 -4.35 -30.10 9.55
N TYR A 104 -3.78 -28.91 9.48
CA TYR A 104 -3.37 -28.28 8.23
C TYR A 104 -2.05 -27.51 8.41
N SER A 105 -1.27 -27.46 7.36
CA SER A 105 -0.01 -26.70 7.34
C SER A 105 -0.18 -25.26 6.88
N ARG A 106 -1.26 -24.97 6.13
CA ARG A 106 -1.54 -23.62 5.63
C ARG A 106 -3.00 -23.43 5.26
N ASN A 107 -3.58 -22.34 5.77
CA ASN A 107 -4.85 -21.82 5.24
C ASN A 107 -4.73 -20.30 5.06
N LYS A 108 -4.57 -19.86 3.83
CA LYS A 108 -4.20 -18.50 3.46
C LYS A 108 -5.19 -17.94 2.46
N PHE A 109 -5.72 -16.75 2.77
CA PHE A 109 -6.52 -15.95 1.87
C PHE A 109 -5.72 -14.74 1.40
N THR A 110 -5.77 -14.42 0.11
CA THR A 110 -4.98 -13.32 -0.48
C THR A 110 -5.88 -12.44 -1.34
N LEU A 111 -5.77 -11.13 -1.12
CA LEU A 111 -6.44 -10.08 -1.89
C LEU A 111 -5.41 -9.33 -2.74
N TYR A 112 -5.76 -9.08 -3.99
CA TYR A 112 -4.99 -8.27 -4.93
C TYR A 112 -5.79 -7.02 -5.25
N LEU A 113 -5.26 -5.85 -4.88
CA LEU A 113 -5.96 -4.58 -5.04
C LEU A 113 -5.17 -3.63 -5.94
N ILE A 114 -5.91 -2.82 -6.70
CA ILE A 114 -5.41 -1.56 -7.23
C ILE A 114 -5.77 -0.48 -6.23
N GLU A 115 -4.84 0.42 -5.95
CA GLU A 115 -4.98 1.44 -4.91
C GLU A 115 -4.84 2.85 -5.50
N MET A 116 -5.67 3.75 -5.01
CA MET A 116 -5.60 5.18 -5.32
C MET A 116 -5.39 5.94 -4.00
N PRO A 117 -4.15 6.27 -3.63
CA PRO A 117 -3.88 7.14 -2.50
C PRO A 117 -4.19 8.59 -2.84
N ILE A 118 -4.80 9.30 -1.88
CA ILE A 118 -5.02 10.74 -1.91
C ILE A 118 -4.51 11.30 -0.58
N GLU A 119 -3.52 12.19 -0.62
CA GLU A 119 -2.81 12.69 0.54
C GLU A 119 -2.80 14.21 0.58
N TYR A 120 -3.03 14.78 1.75
CA TYR A 120 -2.63 16.14 2.06
C TYR A 120 -1.19 16.10 2.59
N ARG A 121 -0.34 16.95 2.01
CA ARG A 121 1.08 16.99 2.29
C ARG A 121 1.48 18.36 2.78
N TRP A 122 2.12 18.40 3.92
CA TRP A 122 2.74 19.61 4.45
C TRP A 122 4.24 19.37 4.64
N ARG A 123 5.04 20.35 4.24
CA ARG A 123 6.51 20.30 4.35
C ARG A 123 7.08 21.65 4.72
N THR A 124 8.22 21.67 5.38
CA THR A 124 8.94 22.90 5.66
C THR A 124 9.88 23.30 4.52
N SER A 125 10.18 22.41 3.58
CA SER A 125 10.93 22.72 2.37
C SER A 125 10.14 23.66 1.44
N THR A 126 10.89 24.55 0.81
CA THR A 126 10.40 25.49 -0.20
C THR A 126 11.33 25.42 -1.44
N PRO A 127 10.99 26.03 -2.57
CA PRO A 127 11.87 26.07 -3.73
C PRO A 127 13.26 26.66 -3.48
N SER A 128 13.40 27.55 -2.47
CA SER A 128 14.64 28.22 -2.12
C SER A 128 15.37 27.63 -0.91
N GLU A 129 14.70 26.76 -0.15
CA GLU A 129 15.26 26.26 1.10
C GLU A 129 14.82 24.81 1.37
N TYR A 130 15.79 23.90 1.44
CA TYR A 130 15.53 22.51 1.79
C TYR A 130 15.45 22.34 3.31
N LYS A 131 14.36 21.73 3.80
CA LYS A 131 14.14 21.39 5.22
C LYS A 131 13.58 19.99 5.37
N PHE A 132 13.74 19.38 6.55
CA PHE A 132 13.48 17.94 6.75
C PHE A 132 12.03 17.57 7.10
N TRP A 133 11.27 18.46 7.73
CA TRP A 133 9.95 18.11 8.25
C TRP A 133 8.92 17.95 7.13
N ARG A 134 8.31 16.76 7.10
CA ARG A 134 7.22 16.41 6.20
C ARG A 134 6.14 15.69 6.98
N ILE A 135 4.89 16.09 6.79
CA ILE A 135 3.72 15.44 7.37
C ILE A 135 2.74 15.17 6.23
N TYR A 136 2.38 13.90 6.10
CA TYR A 136 1.42 13.45 5.11
C TYR A 136 0.26 12.79 5.83
N ALA A 137 -0.97 13.16 5.47
CA ALA A 137 -2.19 12.56 5.96
C ALA A 137 -3.15 12.34 4.80
N GLY A 138 -3.78 11.16 4.73
CA GLY A 138 -4.62 10.86 3.59
C GLY A 138 -5.44 9.60 3.75
N ILE A 139 -6.11 9.26 2.68
CA ILE A 139 -6.89 8.04 2.52
C ILE A 139 -6.37 7.26 1.32
N LYS A 140 -6.63 5.96 1.32
CA LYS A 140 -6.32 5.07 0.21
C LYS A 140 -7.56 4.29 -0.16
N ILE A 141 -8.02 4.45 -1.39
CA ILE A 141 -9.15 3.72 -1.93
C ILE A 141 -8.59 2.49 -2.65
N GLY A 142 -9.09 1.30 -2.30
CA GLY A 142 -8.66 0.04 -2.88
C GLY A 142 -9.78 -0.62 -3.69
N TYR A 143 -9.50 -1.02 -4.92
CA TYR A 143 -10.40 -1.82 -5.74
C TYR A 143 -9.88 -3.25 -5.83
N LEU A 144 -10.71 -4.24 -5.45
CA LEU A 144 -10.36 -5.64 -5.49
C LEU A 144 -10.39 -6.15 -6.94
N VAL A 145 -9.22 -6.48 -7.49
CA VAL A 145 -9.09 -7.03 -8.85
C VAL A 145 -9.11 -8.54 -8.88
N ALA A 146 -8.54 -9.18 -7.84
CA ALA A 146 -8.51 -10.64 -7.73
C ALA A 146 -8.41 -11.06 -6.26
N ASN A 147 -8.84 -12.27 -5.99
CA ASN A 147 -8.64 -12.92 -4.70
C ASN A 147 -8.27 -14.39 -4.89
N SER A 148 -7.62 -14.97 -3.90
CA SER A 148 -7.30 -16.39 -3.91
C SER A 148 -7.31 -16.98 -2.50
N SER A 149 -7.77 -18.21 -2.40
CA SER A 149 -7.69 -19.02 -1.19
C SER A 149 -6.80 -20.24 -1.46
N LYS A 150 -5.94 -20.55 -0.50
CA LYS A 150 -5.06 -21.72 -0.55
C LYS A 150 -5.07 -22.43 0.78
N PHE A 151 -5.59 -23.63 0.77
CA PHE A 151 -5.55 -24.57 1.89
C PHE A 151 -4.60 -25.71 1.56
N ILE A 152 -3.78 -26.11 2.55
CA ILE A 152 -2.91 -27.29 2.49
C ILE A 152 -3.13 -28.07 3.78
N GLY A 153 -3.88 -29.16 3.68
CA GLY A 153 -4.04 -30.17 4.72
C GLY A 153 -3.12 -31.37 4.47
N ASP A 154 -3.15 -32.34 5.34
CA ASP A 154 -2.31 -33.55 5.25
C ASP A 154 -2.67 -34.42 4.02
N ALA A 155 -3.97 -34.53 3.72
CA ALA A 155 -4.46 -35.42 2.63
C ALA A 155 -4.74 -34.66 1.32
N ASN A 156 -4.99 -33.33 1.36
CA ASN A 156 -5.44 -32.61 0.19
C ASN A 156 -4.95 -31.15 0.15
N THR A 157 -4.97 -30.59 -1.05
CA THR A 157 -4.71 -29.17 -1.27
C THR A 157 -5.86 -28.57 -2.08
N ILE A 158 -6.48 -27.52 -1.53
CA ILE A 158 -7.54 -26.77 -2.19
C ILE A 158 -7.00 -25.42 -2.61
N LYS A 159 -7.18 -25.05 -3.87
CA LYS A 159 -6.83 -23.72 -4.40
C LYS A 159 -8.03 -23.16 -5.13
N LEU A 160 -8.48 -21.98 -4.72
CA LEU A 160 -9.55 -21.24 -5.36
C LEU A 160 -9.05 -19.85 -5.76
N SER A 161 -9.55 -19.35 -6.87
CA SER A 161 -9.23 -18.01 -7.36
C SER A 161 -10.49 -17.31 -7.84
N ASN A 162 -10.53 -15.99 -7.71
CA ASN A 162 -11.64 -15.16 -8.16
C ASN A 162 -12.99 -15.60 -7.55
N ILE A 163 -13.01 -15.78 -6.23
CA ILE A 163 -14.20 -16.12 -5.47
C ILE A 163 -15.18 -14.95 -5.57
N SER A 164 -16.36 -15.19 -6.12
CA SER A 164 -17.32 -14.14 -6.47
C SER A 164 -18.01 -13.46 -5.29
N ASP A 165 -17.97 -14.09 -4.12
CA ASP A 165 -18.71 -13.66 -2.93
C ASP A 165 -18.07 -12.44 -2.23
N PHE A 166 -16.88 -12.01 -2.66
CA PHE A 166 -16.21 -10.85 -2.11
C PHE A 166 -16.53 -9.58 -2.89
N ASN A 167 -16.87 -8.52 -2.17
CA ASN A 167 -17.09 -7.20 -2.75
C ASN A 167 -15.84 -6.66 -3.42
N LYS A 168 -16.01 -6.01 -4.57
CA LYS A 168 -14.91 -5.43 -5.34
C LYS A 168 -14.51 -4.03 -4.85
N LEU A 169 -15.36 -3.38 -4.06
CA LEU A 169 -15.15 -2.06 -3.43
C LEU A 169 -15.39 -2.15 -1.94
#